data_3b75d07b3d2d91ba3daffe392fb3d7b7
#
_entry.id   3b75d07b3d2d91ba3daffe392fb3d7b7
#
_cell.length_a   1.000
_cell.length_b   1.000
_cell.length_c   1.000
_cell.angle_alpha   90.00
_cell.angle_beta   90.00
_cell.angle_gamma   90.00
#
_symmetry.space_group_name_H-M   'P 1'
#
loop_
_entity.id
_entity.type
_entity.pdbx_description
1 polymer ?
#
loop_
_entity_poly.entity_id
_entity_poly.type
_entity_poly.pdbx_seq_one_letter_code
_entity_poly.pdbx_strand_id
1 'polypeptide(L)'
;MIAEQNRQKGLYWTPRGGNNARDIWASCHLFTSVTENKRTGDTETTTVIVDMGQHEAPWLFANGEYDKVVPALDDCLAVKGLSKPENPASAVFLTHCHSDHTTGIFEYLQMGTEIPPVYGSRYTLNALQKGLIDLKIPSEKWPEMKCVKTGDSIRIGNLTVDVFPASHSVPGCFSFRLSNGEASIFHSGDTKADETSFLGRGVDVSSYKRIGRNGGVDLMTFDSTAVHLKGHATSEAEIFETYREIFEQNAGRQIIAPLSAAHMERLASVVCAAAAAGKNVVINGGASMEKNVLALKTAGYDLHAKCPNIQIVGAKGAAKLDPETCVTVTTGNYAEPNSPFVRCLRGEKNGFVLRPDAVVIAPTSGDKNEKLLSVLEKSGLDGLKLITGIEKPRVYGSGHAQADDFVKIANSVRPRMVAPIHCFKERADVLNALAAKNGFMTLPEYPHNGTTVVVSGRTGVRIESVKSPEWFGIRHETDSKGNVKTSFVKVADGGYSTDYDKEAGIARRQKEAMKKIAGYRFAAARKRGFIAERRGGDGR
;
A
#
# COMPACT_ATOMS: atom_id res chain seq x y z
N MET A 1 25.30 20.95 11.76
CA MET A 1 24.80 21.53 10.50
C MET A 1 25.97 21.74 9.59
N ILE A 2 26.20 20.83 8.63
CA ILE A 2 27.03 21.15 7.47
C ILE A 2 26.11 22.02 6.63
N ALA A 3 26.50 23.27 6.43
CA ALA A 3 25.72 24.26 5.73
C ALA A 3 25.31 23.72 4.36
N GLU A 4 24.02 23.82 4.00
CA GLU A 4 23.47 23.48 2.67
C GLU A 4 24.18 24.21 1.54
N GLN A 5 24.89 25.28 1.86
CA GLN A 5 25.66 26.15 0.93
C GLN A 5 26.80 25.44 0.19
N ASN A 6 27.18 24.21 0.54
CA ASN A 6 28.30 23.48 -0.09
C ASN A 6 27.91 22.13 -0.71
N ARG A 7 26.62 21.88 -0.99
CA ARG A 7 26.25 20.66 -1.72
C ARG A 7 26.82 20.69 -3.14
N GLN A 8 27.45 19.59 -3.53
CA GLN A 8 27.92 19.40 -4.91
C GLN A 8 26.73 19.34 -5.87
N LYS A 9 26.94 19.74 -7.14
CA LYS A 9 25.92 19.58 -8.19
C LYS A 9 25.50 18.11 -8.32
N GLY A 10 24.20 17.85 -8.35
CA GLY A 10 23.66 16.51 -8.42
C GLY A 10 22.18 16.45 -8.10
N LEU A 11 21.64 15.25 -8.16
CA LEU A 11 20.29 14.92 -7.73
C LEU A 11 20.38 14.06 -6.47
N TYR A 12 19.78 14.52 -5.39
CA TYR A 12 19.83 13.88 -4.07
C TYR A 12 18.53 13.17 -3.78
N TRP A 13 18.60 11.98 -3.20
CA TRP A 13 17.48 11.26 -2.64
C TRP A 13 17.71 10.98 -1.15
N THR A 14 16.71 11.30 -0.32
CA THR A 14 16.75 11.05 1.13
C THR A 14 15.40 10.46 1.56
N PRO A 15 15.31 9.16 1.87
CA PRO A 15 14.14 8.60 2.53
C PRO A 15 14.02 9.21 3.94
N ARG A 16 12.83 9.69 4.28
CA ARG A 16 12.47 10.19 5.62
C ARG A 16 11.56 9.22 6.34
N GLY A 17 10.85 8.38 5.58
CA GLY A 17 9.99 7.32 6.05
C GLY A 17 9.92 6.20 5.02
N GLY A 18 9.37 5.04 5.40
CA GLY A 18 9.23 3.87 4.53
C GLY A 18 10.46 2.95 4.49
N ASN A 19 11.61 3.40 4.98
CA ASN A 19 12.87 2.66 4.98
C ASN A 19 13.42 2.56 6.41
N ASN A 20 12.75 1.81 7.27
CA ASN A 20 13.21 1.57 8.63
C ASN A 20 13.78 0.15 8.76
N ALA A 21 14.60 -0.08 9.80
CA ALA A 21 15.13 -1.40 10.10
C ALA A 21 14.03 -2.43 10.44
N ARG A 22 12.85 -1.99 10.86
CA ARG A 22 11.79 -2.84 11.44
C ARG A 22 10.40 -2.67 10.86
N ASP A 23 10.13 -1.61 10.09
CA ASP A 23 8.82 -1.36 9.51
C ASP A 23 8.91 -0.59 8.18
N ILE A 24 7.78 -0.47 7.52
CA ILE A 24 7.65 0.12 6.17
C ILE A 24 6.76 1.37 6.17
N TRP A 25 6.28 1.80 7.34
CA TRP A 25 5.26 2.84 7.44
C TRP A 25 5.78 4.24 7.16
N ALA A 26 4.86 5.16 6.93
CA ALA A 26 5.10 6.58 6.76
C ALA A 26 6.01 6.91 5.57
N SER A 27 5.76 6.30 4.41
CA SER A 27 6.52 6.56 3.18
C SER A 27 6.64 8.06 2.92
N CYS A 28 7.88 8.54 2.83
CA CYS A 28 8.20 9.93 2.60
C CYS A 28 9.63 10.06 2.07
N HIS A 29 9.78 10.61 0.88
CA HIS A 29 11.08 10.70 0.21
C HIS A 29 11.34 12.12 -0.27
N LEU A 30 12.50 12.67 0.09
CA LEU A 30 12.95 13.96 -0.43
C LEU A 30 13.83 13.76 -1.67
N PHE A 31 13.54 14.54 -2.70
CA PHE A 31 14.37 14.64 -3.89
C PHE A 31 14.80 16.10 -4.04
N THR A 32 16.11 16.34 -3.95
CA THR A 32 16.70 17.69 -4.04
C THR A 32 17.62 17.76 -5.23
N SER A 33 17.34 18.66 -6.15
CA SER A 33 18.21 18.98 -7.29
C SER A 33 19.08 20.18 -6.95
N VAL A 34 20.39 20.05 -7.14
CA VAL A 34 21.37 21.12 -7.02
C VAL A 34 22.07 21.28 -8.37
N THR A 35 21.84 22.41 -9.03
CA THR A 35 22.45 22.75 -10.34
C THR A 35 23.04 24.15 -10.33
N GLU A 36 23.78 24.49 -11.35
CA GLU A 36 24.22 25.83 -11.58
C GLU A 36 23.38 26.48 -12.67
N ASN A 37 22.91 27.69 -12.41
CA ASN A 37 22.29 28.50 -13.43
C ASN A 37 23.35 28.90 -14.47
N LYS A 38 23.23 28.39 -15.68
CA LYS A 38 24.22 28.60 -16.75
C LYS A 38 24.41 30.09 -17.15
N ARG A 39 23.44 30.95 -16.80
CA ARG A 39 23.47 32.38 -17.15
C ARG A 39 24.11 33.24 -16.07
N THR A 40 23.82 32.93 -14.79
CA THR A 40 24.28 33.75 -13.65
C THR A 40 25.47 33.13 -12.92
N GLY A 41 25.70 31.83 -13.04
CA GLY A 41 26.67 31.08 -12.26
C GLY A 41 26.17 30.68 -10.85
N ASP A 42 24.97 31.13 -10.47
CA ASP A 42 24.44 30.88 -9.14
C ASP A 42 24.01 29.42 -8.96
N THR A 43 24.07 28.92 -7.73
CA THR A 43 23.54 27.62 -7.36
C THR A 43 22.03 27.69 -7.23
N GLU A 44 21.32 26.84 -7.98
CA GLU A 44 19.88 26.66 -7.88
C GLU A 44 19.58 25.37 -7.16
N THR A 45 18.76 25.43 -6.11
CA THR A 45 18.30 24.27 -5.35
C THR A 45 16.77 24.16 -5.45
N THR A 46 16.28 22.96 -5.78
CA THR A 46 14.85 22.64 -5.80
C THR A 46 14.61 21.34 -5.05
N THR A 47 13.74 21.36 -4.05
CA THR A 47 13.33 20.17 -3.30
C THR A 47 11.87 19.84 -3.58
N VAL A 48 11.58 18.56 -3.85
CA VAL A 48 10.22 18.02 -3.90
C VAL A 48 10.11 16.84 -2.93
N ILE A 49 8.91 16.65 -2.41
CA ILE A 49 8.57 15.53 -1.54
C ILE A 49 7.78 14.52 -2.38
N VAL A 50 8.12 13.25 -2.32
CA VAL A 50 7.29 12.16 -2.84
C VAL A 50 6.74 11.39 -1.65
N ASP A 51 5.42 11.39 -1.56
CA ASP A 51 4.62 10.89 -0.45
C ASP A 51 4.86 11.61 0.89
N MET A 52 3.82 11.69 1.69
CA MET A 52 3.82 12.21 3.05
C MET A 52 2.94 11.32 3.92
N GLY A 53 3.46 10.16 4.23
CA GLY A 53 2.75 9.14 4.98
C GLY A 53 2.75 9.37 6.49
N GLN A 54 1.89 8.60 7.16
CA GLN A 54 1.81 8.49 8.61
C GLN A 54 2.16 7.06 9.01
N HIS A 55 2.75 6.90 10.19
CA HIS A 55 2.98 5.57 10.76
C HIS A 55 1.65 4.93 11.19
N GLU A 56 1.33 3.77 10.68
CA GLU A 56 0.05 3.09 10.97
C GLU A 56 0.01 2.37 12.32
N ALA A 57 1.17 2.21 12.96
CA ALA A 57 1.31 1.57 14.26
C ALA A 57 2.03 2.49 15.27
N PRO A 58 1.48 3.69 15.61
CA PRO A 58 2.14 4.65 16.46
C PRO A 58 2.44 4.11 17.87
N TRP A 59 1.70 3.10 18.32
CA TRP A 59 1.93 2.42 19.60
C TRP A 59 3.28 1.67 19.66
N LEU A 60 3.96 1.48 18.54
CA LEU A 60 5.33 0.93 18.52
C LEU A 60 6.38 1.99 18.88
N PHE A 61 6.03 3.28 18.83
CA PHE A 61 6.90 4.38 19.22
C PHE A 61 6.71 4.73 20.69
N ALA A 62 7.81 4.92 21.41
CA ALA A 62 7.84 5.40 22.79
C ALA A 62 6.75 4.75 23.67
N ASN A 63 6.57 3.42 23.57
CA ASN A 63 5.58 2.65 24.33
C ASN A 63 4.10 3.10 24.14
N GLY A 64 3.76 3.62 22.96
CA GLY A 64 2.40 4.10 22.67
C GLY A 64 2.09 5.47 23.23
N GLU A 65 3.11 6.29 23.45
CA GLU A 65 2.96 7.63 24.01
C GLU A 65 2.26 8.61 23.06
N TYR A 66 2.21 8.31 21.76
CA TYR A 66 1.67 9.20 20.73
C TYR A 66 0.48 8.59 20.01
N ASP A 67 -0.50 9.43 19.66
CA ASP A 67 -1.66 9.05 18.85
C ASP A 67 -1.28 8.87 17.39
N LYS A 68 -0.31 9.67 16.91
CA LYS A 68 0.18 9.69 15.55
C LYS A 68 1.69 9.91 15.50
N VAL A 69 2.33 9.40 14.45
CA VAL A 69 3.76 9.61 14.20
C VAL A 69 3.97 9.85 12.72
N VAL A 70 4.70 10.92 12.39
CA VAL A 70 5.06 11.30 11.02
C VAL A 70 6.55 11.63 10.93
N PRO A 71 7.21 11.46 9.76
CA PRO A 71 8.61 11.89 9.57
C PRO A 71 8.77 13.38 9.88
N ALA A 72 9.84 13.79 10.55
CA ALA A 72 10.13 15.19 10.75
C ALA A 72 10.65 15.84 9.45
N LEU A 73 9.95 16.87 8.99
CA LEU A 73 10.24 17.62 7.75
C LEU A 73 10.48 19.11 8.02
N ASP A 74 10.84 19.47 9.25
CA ASP A 74 11.09 20.85 9.68
C ASP A 74 12.35 21.48 9.03
N ASP A 75 13.15 20.68 8.36
CA ASP A 75 14.27 21.14 7.53
C ASP A 75 13.86 21.50 6.09
N CYS A 76 12.66 21.12 5.66
CA CYS A 76 12.15 21.44 4.30
C CYS A 76 10.70 21.96 4.27
N LEU A 77 9.99 21.95 5.40
CA LEU A 77 8.67 22.59 5.55
C LEU A 77 8.71 23.62 6.67
N ALA A 78 8.03 24.75 6.47
CA ALA A 78 7.85 25.75 7.51
C ALA A 78 6.82 25.25 8.54
N VAL A 79 7.29 24.76 9.68
CA VAL A 79 6.44 24.29 10.78
C VAL A 79 6.25 25.43 11.76
N LYS A 80 5.00 25.81 11.99
CA LYS A 80 4.64 26.98 12.82
C LYS A 80 5.22 26.87 14.23
N GLY A 81 6.00 27.88 14.60
CA GLY A 81 6.64 27.96 15.91
C GLY A 81 7.88 27.07 16.09
N LEU A 82 8.27 26.30 15.07
CA LEU A 82 9.44 25.42 15.13
C LEU A 82 10.50 25.76 14.10
N SER A 83 10.14 25.91 12.82
CA SER A 83 11.12 26.06 11.75
C SER A 83 10.66 26.98 10.61
N LYS A 84 11.65 27.57 9.95
CA LYS A 84 11.50 28.29 8.70
C LYS A 84 12.71 27.94 7.83
N PRO A 85 12.63 26.88 7.01
CA PRO A 85 13.74 26.42 6.19
C PRO A 85 14.14 27.48 5.16
N GLU A 86 15.45 27.56 4.87
CA GLU A 86 15.99 28.45 3.85
C GLU A 86 15.56 28.03 2.44
N ASN A 87 15.53 26.71 2.19
CA ASN A 87 15.12 26.11 0.92
C ASN A 87 13.90 25.18 1.15
N PRO A 88 12.68 25.75 1.25
CA PRO A 88 11.50 24.94 1.46
C PRO A 88 11.20 24.05 0.25
N ALA A 89 10.51 22.93 0.51
CA ALA A 89 10.01 22.07 -0.55
C ALA A 89 9.02 22.85 -1.43
N SER A 90 9.14 22.66 -2.75
CA SER A 90 8.36 23.40 -3.76
C SER A 90 7.11 22.66 -4.20
N ALA A 91 7.02 21.33 -3.97
CA ALA A 91 5.89 20.50 -4.34
C ALA A 91 5.87 19.19 -3.55
N VAL A 92 4.68 18.59 -3.43
CA VAL A 92 4.45 17.23 -2.99
C VAL A 92 3.89 16.43 -4.16
N PHE A 93 4.44 15.25 -4.45
CA PHE A 93 3.92 14.30 -5.42
C PHE A 93 3.44 13.05 -4.69
N LEU A 94 2.20 12.63 -4.92
CA LEU A 94 1.62 11.45 -4.30
C LEU A 94 1.62 10.29 -5.29
N THR A 95 2.23 9.18 -4.90
CA THR A 95 2.23 7.95 -5.70
C THR A 95 0.84 7.33 -5.74
N HIS A 96 0.15 7.26 -4.61
CA HIS A 96 -1.21 6.75 -4.47
C HIS A 96 -1.85 7.19 -3.14
N CYS A 97 -3.06 6.72 -2.82
CA CYS A 97 -3.88 7.28 -1.74
C CYS A 97 -3.81 6.53 -0.40
N HIS A 98 -2.96 5.53 -0.23
CA HIS A 98 -2.88 4.82 1.05
C HIS A 98 -2.42 5.74 2.19
N SER A 99 -2.80 5.39 3.41
CA SER A 99 -2.57 6.19 4.60
C SER A 99 -1.08 6.41 4.90
N ASP A 100 -0.29 5.38 4.73
CA ASP A 100 1.16 5.42 4.89
C ASP A 100 1.91 6.18 3.78
N HIS A 101 1.18 6.75 2.81
CA HIS A 101 1.69 7.61 1.73
C HIS A 101 1.10 9.03 1.76
N THR A 102 -0.07 9.24 2.38
CA THR A 102 -0.78 10.52 2.24
C THR A 102 -1.19 11.18 3.54
N THR A 103 -1.47 10.42 4.60
CA THR A 103 -2.18 10.98 5.76
C THR A 103 -1.32 11.82 6.70
N GLY A 104 -0.01 11.79 6.55
CA GLY A 104 0.88 12.75 7.21
C GLY A 104 0.58 14.21 6.84
N ILE A 105 0.03 14.46 5.64
CA ILE A 105 -0.41 15.81 5.23
C ILE A 105 -1.42 16.37 6.24
N PHE A 106 -2.35 15.55 6.73
CA PHE A 106 -3.36 16.00 7.69
C PHE A 106 -2.74 16.46 9.00
N GLU A 107 -1.74 15.72 9.47
CA GLU A 107 -1.05 16.02 10.72
C GLU A 107 -0.25 17.33 10.62
N TYR A 108 0.46 17.52 9.50
CA TYR A 108 1.18 18.77 9.24
C TYR A 108 0.24 19.97 9.16
N LEU A 109 -0.92 19.85 8.51
CA LEU A 109 -1.94 20.91 8.46
C LEU A 109 -2.50 21.24 9.86
N GLN A 110 -2.69 20.23 10.72
CA GLN A 110 -3.11 20.43 12.11
C GLN A 110 -2.02 21.08 12.98
N MET A 111 -0.73 20.84 12.64
CA MET A 111 0.41 21.54 13.24
C MET A 111 0.54 22.99 12.74
N GLY A 112 -0.31 23.43 11.81
CA GLY A 112 -0.29 24.78 11.24
C GLY A 112 0.79 25.01 10.20
N THR A 113 1.23 23.93 9.54
CA THR A 113 2.19 23.96 8.44
C THR A 113 1.47 24.26 7.13
N GLU A 114 2.03 25.13 6.30
CA GLU A 114 1.62 25.29 4.91
C GLU A 114 2.24 24.18 4.06
N ILE A 115 1.39 23.40 3.40
CA ILE A 115 1.82 22.34 2.49
C ILE A 115 1.93 22.93 1.08
N PRO A 116 3.06 22.74 0.38
CA PRO A 116 3.20 23.19 -1.00
C PRO A 116 2.22 22.47 -1.93
N PRO A 117 2.06 22.92 -3.20
CA PRO A 117 1.13 22.27 -4.14
C PRO A 117 1.29 20.76 -4.20
N VAL A 118 0.17 20.04 -4.10
CA VAL A 118 0.10 18.58 -4.06
C VAL A 118 -0.34 18.05 -5.42
N TYR A 119 0.51 17.24 -6.04
CA TYR A 119 0.28 16.58 -7.32
C TYR A 119 -0.09 15.12 -7.11
N GLY A 120 -1.15 14.65 -7.75
CA GLY A 120 -1.59 13.26 -7.65
C GLY A 120 -2.63 12.89 -8.68
N SER A 121 -3.01 11.62 -8.76
CA SER A 121 -4.12 11.19 -9.60
C SER A 121 -5.44 11.74 -9.07
N ARG A 122 -6.46 11.81 -9.93
CA ARG A 122 -7.80 12.25 -9.51
C ARG A 122 -8.33 11.43 -8.33
N TYR A 123 -8.12 10.11 -8.35
CA TYR A 123 -8.56 9.25 -7.26
C TYR A 123 -7.82 9.56 -5.96
N THR A 124 -6.50 9.69 -6.01
CA THR A 124 -5.67 10.04 -4.84
C THR A 124 -6.06 11.40 -4.25
N LEU A 125 -6.24 12.42 -5.10
CA LEU A 125 -6.65 13.75 -4.64
C LEU A 125 -8.07 13.79 -4.08
N ASN A 126 -9.01 13.02 -4.66
CA ASN A 126 -10.36 12.89 -4.11
C ASN A 126 -10.35 12.21 -2.74
N ALA A 127 -9.52 11.19 -2.55
CA ALA A 127 -9.34 10.53 -1.25
C ALA A 127 -8.73 11.49 -0.22
N LEU A 128 -7.70 12.26 -0.60
CA LEU A 128 -7.11 13.30 0.24
C LEU A 128 -8.14 14.36 0.64
N GLN A 129 -8.87 14.92 -0.33
CA GLN A 129 -9.92 15.91 -0.10
C GLN A 129 -10.98 15.37 0.85
N LYS A 130 -11.40 14.13 0.68
CA LYS A 130 -12.37 13.49 1.56
C LYS A 130 -11.84 13.38 2.99
N GLY A 131 -10.57 13.05 3.18
CA GLY A 131 -9.91 13.03 4.50
C GLY A 131 -9.92 14.42 5.15
N LEU A 132 -9.60 15.48 4.40
CA LEU A 132 -9.63 16.86 4.87
C LEU A 132 -11.04 17.26 5.37
N ILE A 133 -12.09 16.88 4.62
CA ILE A 133 -13.49 17.11 5.01
C ILE A 133 -13.85 16.33 6.28
N ASP A 134 -13.52 15.04 6.34
CA ASP A 134 -13.84 14.18 7.49
C ASP A 134 -13.18 14.67 8.79
N LEU A 135 -11.95 15.19 8.68
CA LEU A 135 -11.19 15.77 9.79
C LEU A 135 -11.59 17.24 10.07
N LYS A 136 -12.54 17.79 9.31
CA LYS A 136 -13.03 19.18 9.45
C LYS A 136 -11.89 20.22 9.35
N ILE A 137 -10.87 19.94 8.54
CA ILE A 137 -9.80 20.91 8.28
C ILE A 137 -10.39 22.04 7.42
N PRO A 138 -10.30 23.31 7.85
CA PRO A 138 -10.84 24.44 7.12
C PRO A 138 -10.27 24.53 5.69
N SER A 139 -11.13 24.83 4.72
CA SER A 139 -10.76 24.82 3.29
C SER A 139 -9.65 25.81 2.92
N GLU A 140 -9.53 26.91 3.65
CA GLU A 140 -8.47 27.92 3.48
C GLU A 140 -7.07 27.40 3.88
N LYS A 141 -7.00 26.26 4.58
CA LYS A 141 -5.74 25.59 4.92
C LYS A 141 -5.37 24.47 3.97
N TRP A 142 -6.28 24.12 3.04
CA TRP A 142 -6.00 23.03 2.10
C TRP A 142 -4.87 23.41 1.15
N PRO A 143 -3.96 22.46 0.84
CA PRO A 143 -2.97 22.70 -0.20
C PRO A 143 -3.63 22.86 -1.57
N GLU A 144 -2.99 23.57 -2.48
CA GLU A 144 -3.38 23.55 -3.89
C GLU A 144 -3.25 22.12 -4.42
N MET A 145 -4.33 21.54 -4.95
CA MET A 145 -4.35 20.18 -5.48
C MET A 145 -4.28 20.19 -7.02
N LYS A 146 -3.26 19.57 -7.59
CA LYS A 146 -3.02 19.52 -9.04
C LYS A 146 -3.16 18.09 -9.54
N CYS A 147 -4.22 17.84 -10.30
CA CYS A 147 -4.44 16.54 -10.91
C CYS A 147 -3.47 16.30 -12.06
N VAL A 148 -2.72 15.21 -11.99
CA VAL A 148 -1.81 14.75 -13.04
C VAL A 148 -2.23 13.37 -13.55
N LYS A 149 -1.73 13.01 -14.73
CA LYS A 149 -2.01 11.74 -15.39
C LYS A 149 -0.73 11.12 -15.95
N THR A 150 -0.78 9.85 -16.24
CA THR A 150 0.29 9.13 -16.94
C THR A 150 0.70 9.86 -18.22
N GLY A 151 2.00 10.08 -18.39
CA GLY A 151 2.61 10.76 -19.52
C GLY A 151 2.82 12.25 -19.31
N ASP A 152 2.31 12.84 -18.23
CA ASP A 152 2.61 14.23 -17.89
C ASP A 152 4.09 14.37 -17.49
N SER A 153 4.65 15.55 -17.81
CA SER A 153 6.00 15.96 -17.42
C SER A 153 5.91 17.34 -16.77
N ILE A 154 6.20 17.41 -15.48
CA ILE A 154 6.02 18.60 -14.65
C ILE A 154 7.37 19.18 -14.28
N ARG A 155 7.59 20.46 -14.60
CA ARG A 155 8.80 21.18 -14.20
C ARG A 155 8.56 21.95 -12.91
N ILE A 156 9.41 21.68 -11.92
CA ILE A 156 9.46 22.39 -10.63
C ILE A 156 10.88 22.94 -10.48
N GLY A 157 11.06 24.25 -10.63
CA GLY A 157 12.39 24.85 -10.61
C GLY A 157 13.34 24.21 -11.63
N ASN A 158 14.46 23.67 -11.16
CA ASN A 158 15.45 22.95 -11.96
C ASN A 158 15.24 21.42 -12.01
N LEU A 159 14.11 20.92 -11.51
CA LEU A 159 13.74 19.51 -11.49
C LEU A 159 12.57 19.24 -12.44
N THR A 160 12.63 18.16 -13.19
CA THR A 160 11.53 17.64 -14.01
C THR A 160 11.04 16.33 -13.40
N VAL A 161 9.72 16.19 -13.25
CA VAL A 161 9.05 14.99 -12.76
C VAL A 161 8.14 14.42 -13.86
N ASP A 162 8.51 13.29 -14.42
CA ASP A 162 7.74 12.55 -15.41
C ASP A 162 6.87 11.50 -14.71
N VAL A 163 5.59 11.41 -15.09
CA VAL A 163 4.58 10.55 -14.47
C VAL A 163 4.39 9.27 -15.27
N PHE A 164 4.62 8.13 -14.64
CA PHE A 164 4.44 6.79 -15.21
C PHE A 164 3.35 6.02 -14.47
N PRO A 165 2.63 5.10 -15.15
CA PRO A 165 1.65 4.28 -14.47
C PRO A 165 2.32 3.23 -13.59
N ALA A 166 1.82 3.04 -12.39
CA ALA A 166 2.12 1.92 -11.51
C ALA A 166 0.88 1.05 -11.31
N SER A 167 1.06 -0.21 -10.94
CA SER A 167 -0.03 -1.12 -10.58
C SER A 167 0.09 -1.49 -9.11
N HIS A 168 -0.94 -1.23 -8.34
CA HIS A 168 -1.01 -1.58 -6.93
C HIS A 168 -2.43 -2.03 -6.57
N SER A 169 -2.98 -1.61 -5.45
CA SER A 169 -4.31 -2.00 -4.97
C SER A 169 -5.42 -0.99 -5.28
N VAL A 170 -5.07 0.19 -5.80
CA VAL A 170 -6.00 1.28 -6.13
C VAL A 170 -5.72 1.84 -7.52
N PRO A 171 -6.71 2.47 -8.18
CA PRO A 171 -6.48 3.06 -9.49
C PRO A 171 -5.67 4.35 -9.41
N GLY A 172 -4.96 4.67 -10.48
CA GLY A 172 -4.19 5.91 -10.59
C GLY A 172 -2.94 5.94 -9.71
N CYS A 173 -2.33 4.79 -9.48
CA CYS A 173 -1.00 4.71 -8.89
C CYS A 173 0.06 5.18 -9.88
N PHE A 174 1.09 5.84 -9.38
CA PHE A 174 2.17 6.41 -10.16
C PHE A 174 3.55 5.95 -9.68
N SER A 175 4.43 5.76 -10.66
CA SER A 175 5.88 5.84 -10.50
C SER A 175 6.35 7.17 -11.08
N PHE A 176 7.44 7.72 -10.57
CA PHE A 176 7.98 8.99 -11.03
C PHE A 176 9.42 8.84 -11.52
N ARG A 177 9.74 9.48 -12.65
CA ARG A 177 11.13 9.72 -13.03
C ARG A 177 11.47 11.18 -12.73
N LEU A 178 12.40 11.39 -11.82
CA LEU A 178 12.89 12.72 -11.45
C LEU A 178 14.23 12.96 -12.15
N SER A 179 14.38 14.12 -12.79
CA SER A 179 15.59 14.46 -13.54
C SER A 179 15.90 15.94 -13.48
N ASN A 180 17.18 16.30 -13.39
CA ASN A 180 17.67 17.67 -13.49
C ASN A 180 18.47 17.92 -14.79
N GLY A 181 18.39 16.99 -15.74
CA GLY A 181 19.13 17.05 -17.01
C GLY A 181 20.54 16.47 -16.97
N GLU A 182 21.15 16.32 -15.78
CA GLU A 182 22.48 15.71 -15.60
C GLU A 182 22.38 14.33 -14.93
N ALA A 183 21.36 14.12 -14.11
CA ALA A 183 21.09 12.89 -13.38
C ALA A 183 19.60 12.56 -13.38
N SER A 184 19.28 11.28 -13.19
CA SER A 184 17.90 10.83 -13.14
C SER A 184 17.68 9.69 -12.14
N ILE A 185 16.54 9.75 -11.43
CA ILE A 185 16.10 8.72 -10.49
C ILE A 185 14.71 8.26 -10.89
N PHE A 186 14.50 6.96 -10.99
CA PHE A 186 13.17 6.36 -11.12
C PHE A 186 12.70 5.88 -9.75
N HIS A 187 11.63 6.46 -9.25
CA HIS A 187 10.99 6.08 -7.99
C HIS A 187 9.74 5.26 -8.30
N SER A 188 9.72 3.98 -7.90
CA SER A 188 8.61 3.08 -8.25
C SER A 188 7.30 3.43 -7.55
N GLY A 189 7.34 4.06 -6.35
CA GLY A 189 6.23 3.98 -5.41
C GLY A 189 5.91 2.51 -5.12
N ASP A 190 4.75 2.23 -4.57
CA ASP A 190 4.25 0.86 -4.40
C ASP A 190 3.79 0.32 -5.74
N THR A 191 4.29 -0.86 -6.12
CA THR A 191 4.01 -1.39 -7.45
C THR A 191 4.15 -2.91 -7.54
N LYS A 192 3.47 -3.49 -8.51
CA LYS A 192 3.70 -4.84 -9.07
C LYS A 192 3.74 -4.78 -10.60
N ALA A 193 4.25 -5.80 -11.28
CA ALA A 193 4.34 -5.80 -12.75
C ALA A 193 3.05 -6.33 -13.42
N ASP A 194 1.90 -6.02 -12.86
CA ASP A 194 0.58 -6.42 -13.38
C ASP A 194 0.09 -5.40 -14.42
N GLU A 195 -0.02 -5.83 -15.67
CA GLU A 195 -0.53 -5.02 -16.77
C GLU A 195 -2.06 -5.02 -16.82
N THR A 196 -2.72 -5.84 -15.99
CA THR A 196 -4.18 -5.91 -15.90
C THR A 196 -4.70 -4.94 -14.84
N SER A 197 -5.74 -4.21 -15.17
CA SER A 197 -6.53 -3.42 -14.21
C SER A 197 -7.98 -3.44 -14.61
N PHE A 198 -8.88 -3.62 -13.66
CA PHE A 198 -10.34 -3.52 -13.87
C PHE A 198 -10.85 -2.10 -13.67
N LEU A 199 -10.07 -1.19 -13.10
CA LEU A 199 -10.45 0.21 -12.86
C LEU A 199 -9.74 1.21 -13.77
N GLY A 200 -8.74 0.78 -14.54
CA GLY A 200 -8.00 1.72 -15.37
C GLY A 200 -6.97 1.04 -16.24
N ARG A 201 -5.73 1.50 -16.12
CA ARG A 201 -4.57 0.87 -16.74
C ARG A 201 -3.69 0.28 -15.65
N GLY A 202 -3.25 -0.96 -15.83
CA GLY A 202 -2.16 -1.54 -15.07
C GLY A 202 -0.81 -0.90 -15.43
N VAL A 203 0.28 -1.48 -15.00
CA VAL A 203 1.62 -1.07 -15.42
C VAL A 203 1.72 -1.11 -16.94
N ASP A 204 2.23 -0.04 -17.53
CA ASP A 204 2.60 -0.01 -18.94
C ASP A 204 4.10 -0.29 -19.09
N VAL A 205 4.46 -1.57 -19.20
CA VAL A 205 5.85 -2.00 -19.41
C VAL A 205 6.46 -1.37 -20.66
N SER A 206 5.64 -1.02 -21.67
CA SER A 206 6.13 -0.35 -22.88
C SER A 206 6.63 1.05 -22.58
N SER A 207 5.99 1.77 -21.65
CA SER A 207 6.44 3.10 -21.21
C SER A 207 7.77 3.02 -20.45
N TYR A 208 7.95 2.00 -19.61
CA TYR A 208 9.20 1.75 -18.92
C TYR A 208 10.34 1.37 -19.88
N LYS A 209 10.04 0.57 -20.91
CA LYS A 209 11.01 0.26 -21.99
C LYS A 209 11.46 1.51 -22.75
N ARG A 210 10.63 2.57 -22.84
CA ARG A 210 11.08 3.85 -23.44
C ARG A 210 12.16 4.50 -22.59
N ILE A 211 12.05 4.44 -21.26
CA ILE A 211 13.13 4.91 -20.35
C ILE A 211 14.42 4.15 -20.66
N GLY A 212 14.36 2.82 -20.69
CA GLY A 212 15.54 1.97 -20.94
C GLY A 212 16.18 2.19 -22.30
N ARG A 213 15.39 2.43 -23.37
CA ARG A 213 15.91 2.76 -24.71
C ARG A 213 16.58 4.12 -24.77
N ASN A 214 16.17 5.05 -23.93
CA ASN A 214 16.74 6.41 -23.85
C ASN A 214 17.90 6.51 -22.85
N GLY A 215 18.59 5.39 -22.57
CA GLY A 215 19.77 5.35 -21.71
C GLY A 215 19.49 4.90 -20.27
N GLY A 216 18.24 4.63 -19.91
CA GLY A 216 17.85 4.19 -18.57
C GLY A 216 17.84 5.33 -17.55
N VAL A 217 18.10 5.00 -16.29
CA VAL A 217 18.23 5.95 -15.19
C VAL A 217 19.49 5.63 -14.37
N ASP A 218 19.99 6.62 -13.66
CA ASP A 218 21.19 6.43 -12.84
C ASP A 218 20.87 5.64 -11.57
N LEU A 219 19.70 5.88 -10.95
CA LEU A 219 19.23 5.18 -9.77
C LEU A 219 17.76 4.78 -9.95
N MET A 220 17.40 3.56 -9.55
CA MET A 220 16.01 3.14 -9.36
C MET A 220 15.78 2.85 -7.87
N THR A 221 14.88 3.57 -7.24
CA THR A 221 14.36 3.22 -5.91
C THR A 221 13.13 2.34 -6.08
N PHE A 222 13.15 1.14 -5.50
CA PHE A 222 12.17 0.10 -5.83
C PHE A 222 11.47 -0.50 -4.61
N ASP A 223 10.14 -0.62 -4.68
CA ASP A 223 9.28 -1.29 -3.70
C ASP A 223 9.78 -2.72 -3.40
N SER A 224 10.20 -2.94 -2.18
CA SER A 224 10.83 -4.18 -1.76
C SER A 224 10.01 -4.99 -0.75
N THR A 225 8.74 -4.60 -0.54
CA THR A 225 7.84 -5.21 0.44
C THR A 225 7.68 -6.71 0.28
N ALA A 226 7.52 -7.20 -0.95
CA ALA A 226 7.24 -8.61 -1.23
C ALA A 226 8.31 -9.32 -2.09
N VAL A 227 9.46 -8.70 -2.34
CA VAL A 227 10.54 -9.24 -3.22
C VAL A 227 11.14 -10.56 -2.74
N HIS A 228 10.93 -10.95 -1.47
CA HIS A 228 11.35 -12.25 -0.92
C HIS A 228 10.49 -13.41 -1.41
N LEU A 229 9.32 -13.14 -1.99
CA LEU A 229 8.45 -14.15 -2.59
C LEU A 229 8.91 -14.42 -4.03
N LYS A 230 8.99 -15.69 -4.38
CA LYS A 230 9.39 -16.15 -5.73
C LYS A 230 8.21 -15.97 -6.71
N GLY A 231 8.55 -15.80 -7.97
CA GLY A 231 7.56 -15.64 -9.04
C GLY A 231 7.09 -14.19 -9.18
N HIS A 232 5.89 -14.02 -9.72
CA HIS A 232 5.21 -12.73 -9.85
C HIS A 232 4.04 -12.62 -8.88
N ALA A 233 3.69 -11.41 -8.50
CA ALA A 233 2.48 -11.15 -7.74
C ALA A 233 1.25 -11.56 -8.56
N THR A 234 0.29 -12.27 -7.94
CA THR A 234 -0.94 -12.68 -8.62
C THR A 234 -1.61 -11.47 -9.27
N SER A 235 -1.83 -11.55 -10.57
CA SER A 235 -2.47 -10.48 -11.34
C SER A 235 -3.97 -10.40 -11.03
N GLU A 236 -4.57 -9.24 -11.28
CA GLU A 236 -6.02 -9.08 -11.13
C GLU A 236 -6.80 -9.93 -12.16
N ALA A 237 -6.19 -10.28 -13.31
CA ALA A 237 -6.77 -11.25 -14.26
C ALA A 237 -6.83 -12.66 -13.67
N GLU A 238 -5.76 -13.14 -13.03
CA GLU A 238 -5.75 -14.46 -12.38
C GLU A 238 -6.73 -14.52 -11.20
N ILE A 239 -6.85 -13.41 -10.46
CA ILE A 239 -7.85 -13.25 -9.40
C ILE A 239 -9.27 -13.35 -9.99
N PHE A 240 -9.55 -12.59 -11.04
CA PHE A 240 -10.86 -12.59 -11.72
C PHE A 240 -11.26 -14.00 -12.12
N GLU A 241 -10.40 -14.74 -12.82
CA GLU A 241 -10.69 -16.10 -13.26
C GLU A 241 -10.92 -17.04 -12.06
N THR A 242 -10.10 -16.93 -11.02
CA THR A 242 -10.25 -17.78 -9.83
C THR A 242 -11.57 -17.54 -9.10
N TYR A 243 -11.97 -16.27 -8.96
CA TYR A 243 -13.25 -15.93 -8.34
C TYR A 243 -14.43 -16.34 -9.21
N ARG A 244 -14.35 -16.16 -10.53
CA ARG A 244 -15.37 -16.61 -11.48
C ARG A 244 -15.61 -18.12 -11.35
N GLU A 245 -14.55 -18.93 -11.38
CA GLU A 245 -14.65 -20.38 -11.19
C GLU A 245 -15.28 -20.75 -9.85
N ILE A 246 -14.89 -20.07 -8.75
CA ILE A 246 -15.48 -20.34 -7.43
C ILE A 246 -16.96 -20.00 -7.42
N PHE A 247 -17.38 -18.92 -8.06
CA PHE A 247 -18.79 -18.53 -8.13
C PHE A 247 -19.62 -19.51 -8.94
N GLU A 248 -19.13 -19.99 -10.07
CA GLU A 248 -19.77 -21.00 -10.91
C GLU A 248 -19.88 -22.34 -10.17
N GLN A 249 -18.82 -22.81 -9.52
CA GLN A 249 -18.79 -24.07 -8.77
C GLN A 249 -19.67 -24.08 -7.52
N ASN A 250 -20.12 -22.91 -7.06
CA ASN A 250 -20.96 -22.73 -5.89
C ASN A 250 -22.27 -22.00 -6.23
N ALA A 251 -22.80 -22.25 -7.44
CA ALA A 251 -24.13 -21.76 -7.82
C ALA A 251 -25.19 -22.27 -6.83
N GLY A 252 -26.19 -21.44 -6.52
CA GLY A 252 -27.23 -21.78 -5.55
C GLY A 252 -26.82 -21.73 -4.08
N ARG A 253 -25.61 -21.24 -3.76
CA ARG A 253 -25.14 -21.01 -2.39
C ARG A 253 -24.90 -19.53 -2.12
N GLN A 254 -25.10 -19.11 -0.89
CA GLN A 254 -24.68 -17.80 -0.44
C GLN A 254 -23.14 -17.72 -0.48
N ILE A 255 -22.60 -16.66 -1.11
CA ILE A 255 -21.16 -16.45 -1.21
C ILE A 255 -20.80 -15.13 -0.53
N ILE A 256 -19.83 -15.18 0.38
CA ILE A 256 -19.30 -14.03 1.11
C ILE A 256 -17.85 -13.86 0.74
N ALA A 257 -17.47 -12.64 0.32
CA ALA A 257 -16.11 -12.25 -0.02
C ALA A 257 -15.65 -11.11 0.89
N PRO A 258 -15.05 -11.39 2.05
CA PRO A 258 -14.41 -10.36 2.87
C PRO A 258 -13.16 -9.85 2.15
N LEU A 259 -13.10 -8.53 1.92
CA LEU A 259 -12.00 -7.84 1.24
C LEU A 259 -11.45 -6.71 2.11
N SER A 260 -10.24 -6.25 1.81
CA SER A 260 -9.75 -4.99 2.37
C SER A 260 -10.52 -3.81 1.79
N ALA A 261 -10.97 -2.89 2.64
CA ALA A 261 -11.64 -1.66 2.21
C ALA A 261 -10.75 -0.77 1.34
N ALA A 262 -9.42 -0.91 1.45
CA ALA A 262 -8.44 -0.13 0.69
C ALA A 262 -8.11 -0.76 -0.68
N HIS A 263 -8.51 -2.02 -0.95
CA HIS A 263 -8.12 -2.71 -2.18
C HIS A 263 -9.20 -2.62 -3.26
N MET A 264 -9.29 -1.49 -3.93
CA MET A 264 -10.34 -1.22 -4.92
C MET A 264 -10.18 -2.00 -6.22
N GLU A 265 -8.97 -2.28 -6.67
CA GLU A 265 -8.73 -3.17 -7.83
C GLU A 265 -9.30 -4.57 -7.56
N ARG A 266 -9.09 -5.13 -6.35
CA ARG A 266 -9.66 -6.40 -5.96
C ARG A 266 -11.19 -6.37 -5.93
N LEU A 267 -11.78 -5.29 -5.41
CA LEU A 267 -13.23 -5.11 -5.45
C LEU A 267 -13.75 -5.18 -6.90
N ALA A 268 -13.10 -4.47 -7.83
CA ALA A 268 -13.49 -4.47 -9.22
C ALA A 268 -13.34 -5.85 -9.88
N SER A 269 -12.23 -6.55 -9.62
CA SER A 269 -12.01 -7.93 -10.11
C SER A 269 -13.11 -8.87 -9.64
N VAL A 270 -13.50 -8.79 -8.36
CA VAL A 270 -14.56 -9.63 -7.77
C VAL A 270 -15.94 -9.27 -8.34
N VAL A 271 -16.24 -7.97 -8.51
CA VAL A 271 -17.48 -7.50 -9.13
C VAL A 271 -17.60 -8.00 -10.57
N CYS A 272 -16.53 -7.88 -11.36
CA CYS A 272 -16.53 -8.37 -12.74
C CYS A 272 -16.62 -9.91 -12.82
N ALA A 273 -15.98 -10.63 -11.91
CA ALA A 273 -16.09 -12.08 -11.81
C ALA A 273 -17.52 -12.53 -11.47
N ALA A 274 -18.21 -11.81 -10.56
CA ALA A 274 -19.59 -12.06 -10.23
C ALA A 274 -20.52 -11.83 -11.44
N ALA A 275 -20.31 -10.74 -12.17
CA ALA A 275 -21.06 -10.45 -13.40
C ALA A 275 -20.89 -11.57 -14.45
N ALA A 276 -19.64 -12.01 -14.67
CA ALA A 276 -19.32 -13.09 -15.62
C ALA A 276 -19.97 -14.44 -15.19
N ALA A 277 -20.12 -14.68 -13.87
CA ALA A 277 -20.82 -15.85 -13.34
C ALA A 277 -22.35 -15.66 -13.19
N GLY A 278 -22.92 -14.57 -13.73
CA GLY A 278 -24.36 -14.30 -13.68
C GLY A 278 -24.90 -13.97 -12.27
N LYS A 279 -24.06 -13.51 -11.35
CA LYS A 279 -24.42 -13.17 -9.97
C LYS A 279 -24.44 -11.67 -9.72
N ASN A 280 -25.40 -11.20 -8.96
CA ASN A 280 -25.45 -9.83 -8.45
C ASN A 280 -24.45 -9.60 -7.30
N VAL A 281 -24.16 -8.34 -6.97
CA VAL A 281 -23.22 -7.99 -5.90
C VAL A 281 -23.90 -7.15 -4.84
N VAL A 282 -23.75 -7.56 -3.59
CA VAL A 282 -24.08 -6.77 -2.42
C VAL A 282 -22.78 -6.22 -1.82
N ILE A 283 -22.63 -4.91 -1.75
CA ILE A 283 -21.49 -4.27 -1.06
C ILE A 283 -21.95 -3.90 0.37
N ASN A 284 -21.44 -4.64 1.34
CA ASN A 284 -21.66 -4.42 2.77
C ASN A 284 -20.29 -4.31 3.49
N GLY A 285 -19.50 -3.34 3.08
CA GLY A 285 -18.13 -3.16 3.58
C GLY A 285 -17.98 -2.14 4.71
N GLY A 286 -19.10 -1.57 5.18
CA GLY A 286 -19.11 -0.49 6.18
C GLY A 286 -18.61 0.84 5.61
N ALA A 287 -18.51 1.84 6.49
CA ALA A 287 -18.25 3.23 6.09
C ALA A 287 -16.95 3.42 5.28
N SER A 288 -15.90 2.67 5.59
CA SER A 288 -14.61 2.80 4.88
C SER A 288 -14.72 2.35 3.42
N MET A 289 -15.34 1.18 3.17
CA MET A 289 -15.52 0.68 1.79
C MET A 289 -16.50 1.56 1.02
N GLU A 290 -17.59 2.01 1.64
CA GLU A 290 -18.57 2.91 1.02
C GLU A 290 -17.93 4.23 0.58
N LYS A 291 -17.06 4.80 1.42
CA LYS A 291 -16.29 6.02 1.09
C LYS A 291 -15.36 5.81 -0.11
N ASN A 292 -14.65 4.69 -0.14
CA ASN A 292 -13.72 4.38 -1.23
C ASN A 292 -14.45 4.09 -2.55
N VAL A 293 -15.60 3.41 -2.50
CA VAL A 293 -16.46 3.22 -3.69
C VAL A 293 -17.02 4.56 -4.20
N LEU A 294 -17.41 5.47 -3.31
CA LEU A 294 -17.82 6.81 -3.71
C LEU A 294 -16.66 7.60 -4.33
N ALA A 295 -15.45 7.49 -3.76
CA ALA A 295 -14.26 8.11 -4.32
C ALA A 295 -13.92 7.55 -5.72
N LEU A 296 -14.09 6.24 -5.95
CA LEU A 296 -13.99 5.65 -7.30
C LEU A 296 -14.93 6.33 -8.28
N LYS A 297 -16.22 6.38 -7.94
CA LYS A 297 -17.24 6.95 -8.82
C LYS A 297 -16.97 8.42 -9.14
N THR A 298 -16.60 9.22 -8.14
CA THR A 298 -16.28 10.65 -8.34
C THR A 298 -14.98 10.87 -9.12
N ALA A 299 -14.07 9.89 -9.11
CA ALA A 299 -12.86 9.91 -9.94
C ALA A 299 -13.08 9.41 -11.38
N GLY A 300 -14.30 8.98 -11.72
CA GLY A 300 -14.66 8.50 -13.05
C GLY A 300 -14.50 6.98 -13.25
N TYR A 301 -14.31 6.21 -12.18
CA TYR A 301 -14.27 4.76 -12.21
C TYR A 301 -15.63 4.19 -11.77
N ASP A 302 -16.51 3.94 -12.73
CA ASP A 302 -17.85 3.41 -12.45
C ASP A 302 -17.87 1.88 -12.60
N LEU A 303 -18.13 1.18 -11.50
CA LEU A 303 -18.26 -0.29 -11.49
C LEU A 303 -19.45 -0.76 -12.32
N HIS A 304 -20.55 0.00 -12.39
CA HIS A 304 -21.70 -0.33 -13.24
C HIS A 304 -21.36 -0.25 -14.74
N ALA A 305 -20.53 0.73 -15.13
CA ALA A 305 -20.10 0.85 -16.53
C ALA A 305 -19.23 -0.35 -16.96
N LYS A 306 -18.50 -0.96 -16.02
CA LYS A 306 -17.70 -2.17 -16.27
C LYS A 306 -18.55 -3.43 -16.36
N CYS A 307 -19.65 -3.50 -15.62
CA CYS A 307 -20.51 -4.67 -15.46
C CYS A 307 -21.98 -4.25 -15.57
N PRO A 308 -22.48 -3.85 -16.76
CA PRO A 308 -23.80 -3.21 -16.93
C PRO A 308 -24.98 -4.14 -16.64
N ASN A 309 -24.80 -5.46 -16.74
CA ASN A 309 -25.86 -6.45 -16.55
C ASN A 309 -25.98 -6.97 -15.11
N ILE A 310 -25.39 -6.30 -14.15
CA ILE A 310 -25.32 -6.74 -12.74
C ILE A 310 -25.93 -5.68 -11.83
N GLN A 311 -26.63 -6.13 -10.80
CA GLN A 311 -27.06 -5.23 -9.74
C GLN A 311 -25.97 -5.13 -8.67
N ILE A 312 -25.52 -3.91 -8.43
CA ILE A 312 -24.60 -3.58 -7.34
C ILE A 312 -25.37 -2.75 -6.33
N VAL A 313 -25.64 -3.31 -5.15
CA VAL A 313 -26.45 -2.69 -4.11
C VAL A 313 -25.67 -2.60 -2.79
N GLY A 314 -25.97 -1.56 -1.99
CA GLY A 314 -25.47 -1.49 -0.62
C GLY A 314 -26.27 -2.41 0.34
N ALA A 315 -25.84 -2.47 1.61
CA ALA A 315 -26.47 -3.28 2.65
C ALA A 315 -27.99 -3.10 2.76
N LYS A 316 -28.50 -1.88 2.61
CA LYS A 316 -29.92 -1.57 2.64
C LYS A 316 -30.71 -2.15 1.46
N GLY A 317 -30.07 -2.37 0.32
CA GLY A 317 -30.66 -2.98 -0.87
C GLY A 317 -30.63 -4.51 -0.84
N ALA A 318 -29.79 -5.10 -0.01
CA ALA A 318 -29.56 -6.54 0.05
C ALA A 318 -30.82 -7.37 0.33
N ALA A 319 -31.73 -6.85 1.16
CA ALA A 319 -32.99 -7.54 1.51
C ALA A 319 -33.93 -7.79 0.31
N LYS A 320 -33.68 -7.14 -0.83
CA LYS A 320 -34.46 -7.32 -2.07
C LYS A 320 -33.89 -8.38 -3.00
N LEU A 321 -32.73 -8.92 -2.69
CA LEU A 321 -32.01 -9.88 -3.51
C LEU A 321 -31.96 -11.24 -2.80
N ASP A 322 -32.12 -12.32 -3.58
CA ASP A 322 -31.91 -13.66 -3.06
C ASP A 322 -30.40 -13.88 -2.79
N PRO A 323 -30.01 -14.25 -1.57
CA PRO A 323 -28.61 -14.52 -1.22
C PRO A 323 -27.92 -15.56 -2.11
N GLU A 324 -28.65 -16.51 -2.69
CA GLU A 324 -28.10 -17.53 -3.59
C GLU A 324 -27.71 -16.98 -4.96
N THR A 325 -28.35 -15.89 -5.37
CA THR A 325 -28.06 -15.20 -6.64
C THR A 325 -27.03 -14.09 -6.51
N CYS A 326 -26.49 -13.88 -5.31
CA CYS A 326 -25.61 -12.78 -4.99
C CYS A 326 -24.26 -13.21 -4.46
N VAL A 327 -23.25 -12.35 -4.68
CA VAL A 327 -21.99 -12.33 -3.93
C VAL A 327 -22.05 -11.15 -2.96
N THR A 328 -21.89 -11.40 -1.67
CA THR A 328 -21.76 -10.34 -0.67
C THR A 328 -20.29 -10.00 -0.45
N VAL A 329 -19.90 -8.81 -0.90
CA VAL A 329 -18.58 -8.23 -0.61
C VAL A 329 -18.69 -7.46 0.71
N THR A 330 -17.77 -7.75 1.63
CA THR A 330 -17.76 -7.16 2.98
C THR A 330 -16.32 -6.84 3.40
N THR A 331 -16.13 -6.21 4.55
CA THR A 331 -14.80 -6.09 5.20
C THR A 331 -14.69 -7.07 6.35
N GLY A 332 -13.46 -7.38 6.77
CA GLY A 332 -13.19 -8.33 7.86
C GLY A 332 -12.25 -9.48 7.47
N ASN A 333 -11.58 -9.38 6.33
CA ASN A 333 -10.62 -10.39 5.87
C ASN A 333 -9.42 -10.58 6.80
N TYR A 334 -9.12 -9.59 7.66
CA TYR A 334 -8.06 -9.67 8.69
C TYR A 334 -8.64 -9.87 10.09
N ALA A 335 -9.90 -10.27 10.20
CA ALA A 335 -10.62 -10.44 11.45
C ALA A 335 -10.71 -9.15 12.29
N GLU A 336 -10.82 -7.98 11.62
CA GLU A 336 -10.97 -6.70 12.30
C GLU A 336 -12.26 -6.68 13.14
N PRO A 337 -12.17 -6.42 14.47
CA PRO A 337 -13.28 -6.64 15.41
C PRO A 337 -14.58 -5.91 15.08
N ASN A 338 -14.48 -4.74 14.47
CA ASN A 338 -15.62 -3.86 14.15
C ASN A 338 -16.07 -3.98 12.68
N SER A 339 -15.48 -4.89 11.90
CA SER A 339 -15.87 -5.10 10.51
C SER A 339 -17.27 -5.74 10.42
N PRO A 340 -18.05 -5.46 9.36
CA PRO A 340 -19.36 -6.07 9.17
C PRO A 340 -19.36 -7.59 9.18
N PHE A 341 -18.33 -8.22 8.60
CA PHE A 341 -18.24 -9.68 8.58
C PHE A 341 -18.02 -10.26 9.99
N VAL A 342 -17.07 -9.72 10.76
CA VAL A 342 -16.79 -10.21 12.12
C VAL A 342 -17.98 -9.96 13.06
N ARG A 343 -18.65 -8.83 12.93
CA ARG A 343 -19.89 -8.55 13.68
C ARG A 343 -21.02 -9.52 13.31
N CYS A 344 -21.13 -9.87 12.02
CA CYS A 344 -22.07 -10.90 11.57
C CYS A 344 -21.76 -12.28 12.21
N LEU A 345 -20.48 -12.68 12.25
CA LEU A 345 -20.04 -13.93 12.89
C LEU A 345 -20.34 -13.96 14.41
N ARG A 346 -20.47 -12.80 15.05
CA ARG A 346 -20.89 -12.67 16.46
C ARG A 346 -22.40 -12.65 16.66
N GLY A 347 -23.18 -12.82 15.60
CA GLY A 347 -24.66 -12.75 15.65
C GLY A 347 -25.23 -11.32 15.71
N GLU A 348 -24.40 -10.30 15.49
CA GLU A 348 -24.87 -8.91 15.43
C GLU A 348 -25.59 -8.63 14.10
N LYS A 349 -26.66 -7.83 14.13
CA LYS A 349 -27.40 -7.45 12.91
C LYS A 349 -26.59 -6.44 12.08
N ASN A 350 -26.05 -6.85 10.93
CA ASN A 350 -25.15 -6.05 10.08
C ASN A 350 -25.56 -5.99 8.60
N GLY A 351 -26.84 -6.08 8.31
CA GLY A 351 -27.35 -5.98 6.95
C GLY A 351 -27.35 -7.27 6.14
N PHE A 352 -26.75 -8.36 6.63
CA PHE A 352 -26.91 -9.69 6.05
C PHE A 352 -26.92 -10.77 7.14
N VAL A 353 -27.53 -11.92 6.81
CA VAL A 353 -27.55 -13.11 7.66
C VAL A 353 -26.68 -14.17 6.99
N LEU A 354 -25.74 -14.75 7.72
CA LEU A 354 -24.88 -15.80 7.23
C LEU A 354 -25.60 -17.14 7.33
N ARG A 355 -25.77 -17.84 6.21
CA ARG A 355 -26.33 -19.19 6.17
C ARG A 355 -25.32 -20.23 6.65
N PRO A 356 -25.70 -21.28 7.30
CA PRO A 356 -24.79 -22.33 7.79
C PRO A 356 -23.95 -22.98 6.68
N ASP A 357 -24.47 -23.04 5.46
CA ASP A 357 -23.83 -23.66 4.30
C ASP A 357 -23.12 -22.66 3.39
N ALA A 358 -22.99 -21.38 3.79
CA ALA A 358 -22.39 -20.34 2.98
C ALA A 358 -20.93 -20.64 2.62
N VAL A 359 -20.50 -20.11 1.48
CA VAL A 359 -19.11 -20.13 1.04
C VAL A 359 -18.46 -18.80 1.41
N VAL A 360 -17.40 -18.84 2.19
CA VAL A 360 -16.59 -17.67 2.57
C VAL A 360 -15.26 -17.73 1.84
N ILE A 361 -14.97 -16.70 1.03
CA ILE A 361 -13.70 -16.57 0.28
C ILE A 361 -12.86 -15.53 0.99
N ALA A 362 -11.88 -15.96 1.78
CA ALA A 362 -11.01 -15.08 2.55
C ALA A 362 -9.62 -14.95 1.88
N PRO A 363 -9.36 -13.85 1.16
CA PRO A 363 -8.09 -13.65 0.46
C PRO A 363 -6.99 -13.22 1.44
N THR A 364 -6.64 -14.11 2.35
CA THR A 364 -5.62 -13.88 3.36
C THR A 364 -4.60 -15.01 3.36
N SER A 365 -3.43 -14.75 3.92
CA SER A 365 -2.34 -15.72 4.08
C SER A 365 -1.67 -15.56 5.45
N GLY A 366 -1.02 -16.63 5.93
CA GLY A 366 -0.23 -16.63 7.15
C GLY A 366 -1.06 -16.42 8.43
N ASP A 367 -0.53 -15.63 9.35
CA ASP A 367 -1.11 -15.32 10.66
C ASP A 367 -2.49 -14.63 10.59
N LYS A 368 -2.75 -13.93 9.49
CA LYS A 368 -4.05 -13.29 9.23
C LYS A 368 -5.14 -14.34 9.05
N ASN A 369 -4.82 -15.49 8.45
CA ASN A 369 -5.74 -16.63 8.38
C ASN A 369 -6.04 -17.22 9.76
N GLU A 370 -5.05 -17.30 10.65
CA GLU A 370 -5.28 -17.81 12.01
C GLU A 370 -6.29 -16.98 12.78
N LYS A 371 -6.18 -15.65 12.73
CA LYS A 371 -7.12 -14.74 13.39
C LYS A 371 -8.54 -14.94 12.87
N LEU A 372 -8.70 -15.03 11.55
CA LEU A 372 -10.01 -15.23 10.94
C LEU A 372 -10.58 -16.62 11.29
N LEU A 373 -9.77 -17.67 11.22
CA LEU A 373 -10.16 -19.02 11.61
C LEU A 373 -10.60 -19.08 13.07
N SER A 374 -9.88 -18.43 13.99
CA SER A 374 -10.26 -18.36 15.40
C SER A 374 -11.61 -17.67 15.63
N VAL A 375 -11.95 -16.66 14.83
CA VAL A 375 -13.25 -15.99 14.91
C VAL A 375 -14.36 -16.89 14.33
N LEU A 376 -14.09 -17.59 13.23
CA LEU A 376 -15.02 -18.54 12.62
C LEU A 376 -15.32 -19.71 13.56
N GLU A 377 -14.31 -20.30 14.20
CA GLU A 377 -14.47 -21.37 15.20
C GLU A 377 -15.42 -20.95 16.33
N LYS A 378 -15.23 -19.74 16.85
CA LYS A 378 -16.05 -19.20 17.94
C LYS A 378 -17.48 -18.86 17.54
N SER A 379 -17.76 -18.76 16.24
CA SER A 379 -19.10 -18.44 15.74
C SER A 379 -20.08 -19.64 15.79
N GLY A 380 -19.58 -20.88 15.96
CA GLY A 380 -20.40 -22.10 16.00
C GLY A 380 -21.03 -22.47 14.66
N LEU A 381 -20.57 -21.90 13.54
CA LEU A 381 -21.10 -22.15 12.20
C LEU A 381 -20.36 -23.33 11.54
N ASP A 382 -20.71 -24.54 11.88
CA ASP A 382 -19.99 -25.77 11.48
C ASP A 382 -20.13 -26.15 9.99
N GLY A 383 -21.08 -25.56 9.27
CA GLY A 383 -21.37 -25.89 7.86
C GLY A 383 -20.68 -25.03 6.81
N LEU A 384 -19.97 -23.97 7.22
CA LEU A 384 -19.35 -23.04 6.30
C LEU A 384 -18.26 -23.71 5.45
N LYS A 385 -18.26 -23.39 4.15
CA LYS A 385 -17.15 -23.72 3.26
C LYS A 385 -16.18 -22.54 3.20
N LEU A 386 -15.02 -22.67 3.82
CA LEU A 386 -13.98 -21.64 3.77
C LEU A 386 -13.02 -21.91 2.61
N ILE A 387 -12.72 -20.88 1.81
CA ILE A 387 -11.71 -20.89 0.74
C ILE A 387 -10.71 -19.79 1.07
N THR A 388 -9.46 -20.16 1.33
CA THR A 388 -8.38 -19.22 1.67
C THR A 388 -7.28 -19.19 0.61
N GLY A 389 -6.38 -18.23 0.71
CA GLY A 389 -5.16 -18.18 -0.12
C GLY A 389 -4.21 -19.37 0.08
N ILE A 390 -4.38 -20.16 1.15
CA ILE A 390 -3.63 -21.40 1.35
C ILE A 390 -4.20 -22.52 0.48
N GLU A 391 -5.53 -22.61 0.39
CA GLU A 391 -6.20 -23.65 -0.41
C GLU A 391 -6.20 -23.33 -1.91
N LYS A 392 -6.47 -22.09 -2.25
CA LYS A 392 -6.40 -21.54 -3.61
C LYS A 392 -5.53 -20.29 -3.59
N PRO A 393 -4.22 -20.40 -3.86
CA PRO A 393 -3.28 -19.27 -3.76
C PRO A 393 -3.72 -18.02 -4.54
N ARG A 394 -4.43 -18.20 -5.67
CA ARG A 394 -4.88 -17.11 -6.53
C ARG A 394 -6.14 -16.37 -6.06
N VAL A 395 -6.73 -16.71 -4.91
CA VAL A 395 -7.72 -15.83 -4.27
C VAL A 395 -7.06 -14.68 -3.52
N TYR A 396 -5.73 -14.79 -3.29
CA TYR A 396 -4.89 -13.76 -2.69
C TYR A 396 -3.91 -13.22 -3.74
N GLY A 397 -3.69 -11.94 -3.72
CA GLY A 397 -2.65 -11.26 -4.50
C GLY A 397 -2.16 -10.06 -3.73
N SER A 398 -0.84 -9.95 -3.59
CA SER A 398 -0.19 -8.77 -3.05
C SER A 398 -0.35 -7.60 -4.03
N GLY A 399 -0.41 -6.38 -3.51
CA GLY A 399 -0.26 -5.16 -4.31
C GLY A 399 1.21 -4.84 -4.64
N HIS A 400 2.16 -5.55 -3.99
CA HIS A 400 3.59 -5.30 -4.08
C HIS A 400 4.29 -6.33 -4.96
N ALA A 401 5.35 -5.88 -5.61
CA ALA A 401 6.21 -6.67 -6.50
C ALA A 401 6.86 -7.86 -5.79
N GLN A 402 6.81 -9.01 -6.44
CA GLN A 402 7.61 -10.19 -6.09
C GLN A 402 8.90 -10.22 -6.92
N ALA A 403 9.72 -11.25 -6.76
CA ALA A 403 11.03 -11.35 -7.38
C ALA A 403 11.02 -11.15 -8.91
N ASP A 404 10.12 -11.81 -9.63
CA ASP A 404 10.06 -11.72 -11.09
C ASP A 404 9.45 -10.40 -11.58
N ASP A 405 8.58 -9.77 -10.78
CA ASP A 405 8.07 -8.43 -11.06
C ASP A 405 9.21 -7.40 -11.03
N PHE A 406 10.07 -7.47 -10.00
CA PHE A 406 11.25 -6.62 -9.93
C PHE A 406 12.13 -6.79 -11.17
N VAL A 407 12.46 -8.03 -11.53
CA VAL A 407 13.32 -8.31 -12.70
C VAL A 407 12.71 -7.77 -14.00
N LYS A 408 11.39 -7.94 -14.18
CA LYS A 408 10.65 -7.43 -15.35
C LYS A 408 10.72 -5.90 -15.44
N ILE A 409 10.49 -5.20 -14.32
CA ILE A 409 10.51 -3.74 -14.26
C ILE A 409 11.94 -3.22 -14.43
N ALA A 410 12.91 -3.76 -13.69
CA ALA A 410 14.31 -3.35 -13.75
C ALA A 410 14.91 -3.51 -15.15
N ASN A 411 14.66 -4.65 -15.83
CA ASN A 411 15.07 -4.89 -17.22
C ASN A 411 14.41 -3.90 -18.20
N SER A 412 13.24 -3.39 -17.87
CA SER A 412 12.53 -2.40 -18.71
C SER A 412 13.08 -1.00 -18.51
N VAL A 413 13.30 -0.57 -17.27
CA VAL A 413 13.82 0.76 -16.89
C VAL A 413 15.32 0.88 -17.17
N ARG A 414 16.09 -0.21 -17.02
CA ARG A 414 17.55 -0.27 -17.17
C ARG A 414 18.29 0.72 -16.24
N PRO A 415 18.13 0.59 -14.93
CA PRO A 415 18.87 1.43 -13.99
C PRO A 415 20.35 1.05 -13.96
N ARG A 416 21.25 2.02 -13.73
CA ARG A 416 22.66 1.74 -13.42
C ARG A 416 22.80 1.15 -12.02
N MET A 417 21.98 1.65 -11.07
CA MET A 417 21.96 1.19 -9.69
C MET A 417 20.54 1.07 -9.16
N VAL A 418 20.32 0.14 -8.24
CA VAL A 418 19.03 -0.09 -7.56
C VAL A 418 19.19 0.17 -6.07
N ALA A 419 18.18 0.79 -5.47
CA ALA A 419 18.07 0.96 -4.03
C ALA A 419 16.68 0.50 -3.54
N PRO A 420 16.60 -0.25 -2.44
CA PRO A 420 15.34 -0.70 -1.86
C PRO A 420 14.59 0.46 -1.20
N ILE A 421 13.26 0.46 -1.34
CA ILE A 421 12.34 1.32 -0.59
C ILE A 421 11.16 0.49 -0.07
N HIS A 422 10.37 1.09 0.82
CA HIS A 422 9.16 0.49 1.41
C HIS A 422 9.45 -0.89 1.99
N CYS A 423 10.51 -1.00 2.75
CA CYS A 423 10.96 -2.27 3.31
C CYS A 423 11.83 -2.09 4.55
N PHE A 424 11.95 -3.13 5.31
CA PHE A 424 12.93 -3.28 6.37
C PHE A 424 14.19 -4.01 5.84
N LYS A 425 15.25 -4.00 6.65
CA LYS A 425 16.60 -4.42 6.22
C LYS A 425 16.65 -5.80 5.56
N GLU A 426 15.96 -6.80 6.12
CA GLU A 426 15.98 -8.17 5.58
C GLU A 426 15.41 -8.26 4.17
N ARG A 427 14.40 -7.43 3.85
CA ARG A 427 13.83 -7.33 2.50
C ARG A 427 14.78 -6.61 1.54
N ALA A 428 15.45 -5.58 2.04
CA ALA A 428 16.48 -4.86 1.29
C ALA A 428 17.64 -5.79 0.90
N ASP A 429 18.09 -6.63 1.82
CA ASP A 429 19.16 -7.62 1.55
C ASP A 429 18.73 -8.61 0.46
N VAL A 430 17.46 -9.05 0.46
CA VAL A 430 16.92 -9.90 -0.61
C VAL A 430 16.89 -9.17 -1.96
N LEU A 431 16.43 -7.90 -2.00
CA LEU A 431 16.44 -7.12 -3.25
C LEU A 431 17.87 -6.95 -3.76
N ASN A 432 18.83 -6.63 -2.89
CA ASN A 432 20.22 -6.42 -3.28
C ASN A 432 20.82 -7.70 -3.87
N ALA A 433 20.58 -8.86 -3.25
CA ALA A 433 21.01 -10.16 -3.78
C ALA A 433 20.36 -10.47 -5.15
N LEU A 434 19.07 -10.18 -5.29
CA LEU A 434 18.32 -10.38 -6.54
C LEU A 434 18.82 -9.45 -7.65
N ALA A 435 19.08 -8.17 -7.33
CA ALA A 435 19.64 -7.18 -8.24
C ALA A 435 21.02 -7.59 -8.74
N ALA A 436 21.93 -7.98 -7.84
CA ALA A 436 23.26 -8.44 -8.19
C ALA A 436 23.23 -9.70 -9.09
N LYS A 437 22.34 -10.67 -8.79
CA LYS A 437 22.13 -11.86 -9.61
C LYS A 437 21.71 -11.52 -11.04
N ASN A 438 21.01 -10.42 -11.25
CA ASN A 438 20.51 -9.96 -12.54
C ASN A 438 21.40 -8.87 -13.18
N GLY A 439 22.59 -8.63 -12.64
CA GLY A 439 23.59 -7.72 -13.23
C GLY A 439 23.39 -6.24 -12.91
N PHE A 440 22.53 -5.91 -11.94
CA PHE A 440 22.34 -4.54 -11.48
C PHE A 440 23.26 -4.23 -10.29
N MET A 441 23.81 -3.01 -10.25
CA MET A 441 24.55 -2.54 -9.08
C MET A 441 23.57 -2.12 -7.96
N THR A 442 24.02 -2.23 -6.71
CA THR A 442 23.29 -1.79 -5.52
C THR A 442 24.13 -0.84 -4.68
N LEU A 443 23.49 -0.08 -3.81
CA LEU A 443 24.21 0.69 -2.80
C LEU A 443 24.99 -0.25 -1.87
N PRO A 444 26.15 0.21 -1.34
CA PRO A 444 26.98 -0.64 -0.46
C PRO A 444 26.30 -0.93 0.88
N GLU A 445 25.38 -0.07 1.29
CA GLU A 445 24.63 -0.18 2.55
C GLU A 445 23.15 0.04 2.32
N TYR A 446 22.31 -0.48 3.23
CA TYR A 446 20.88 -0.25 3.23
C TYR A 446 20.57 1.23 3.45
N PRO A 447 19.88 1.90 2.52
CA PRO A 447 19.54 3.31 2.66
C PRO A 447 18.33 3.48 3.61
N HIS A 448 18.57 3.37 4.93
CA HIS A 448 17.55 3.60 5.93
C HIS A 448 17.11 5.08 5.95
N ASN A 449 16.02 5.37 6.66
CA ASN A 449 15.54 6.74 6.82
C ASN A 449 16.65 7.66 7.34
N GLY A 450 16.81 8.82 6.70
CA GLY A 450 17.90 9.77 6.98
C GLY A 450 19.19 9.56 6.16
N THR A 451 19.30 8.45 5.40
CA THR A 451 20.41 8.26 4.45
C THR A 451 20.23 9.17 3.25
N THR A 452 21.22 10.00 2.95
CA THR A 452 21.23 10.84 1.74
C THR A 452 22.11 10.20 0.67
N VAL A 453 21.52 9.92 -0.48
CA VAL A 453 22.20 9.40 -1.67
C VAL A 453 22.30 10.50 -2.70
N VAL A 454 23.49 10.73 -3.24
CA VAL A 454 23.71 11.66 -4.34
C VAL A 454 23.92 10.91 -5.65
N VAL A 455 23.23 11.38 -6.67
CA VAL A 455 23.34 10.93 -8.06
C VAL A 455 23.92 12.05 -8.89
N SER A 456 25.08 11.82 -9.51
CA SER A 456 25.77 12.81 -10.33
C SER A 456 26.34 12.14 -11.57
N GLY A 457 26.15 12.76 -12.72
CA GLY A 457 26.71 12.29 -13.99
C GLY A 457 28.25 12.17 -13.98
N ARG A 458 28.92 12.93 -13.09
CA ARG A 458 30.40 12.92 -12.98
C ARG A 458 30.93 11.87 -12.01
N THR A 459 30.27 11.70 -10.84
CA THR A 459 30.77 10.85 -9.74
C THR A 459 29.95 9.59 -9.53
N GLY A 460 28.90 9.40 -10.34
CA GLY A 460 28.01 8.23 -10.21
C GLY A 460 27.04 8.36 -9.04
N VAL A 461 26.65 7.22 -8.48
CA VAL A 461 25.70 7.12 -7.34
C VAL A 461 26.48 6.71 -6.10
N ARG A 462 26.33 7.45 -5.00
CA ARG A 462 26.98 7.14 -3.72
C ARG A 462 26.15 7.64 -2.54
N ILE A 463 26.40 7.05 -1.38
CA ILE A 463 25.90 7.59 -0.10
C ILE A 463 26.73 8.83 0.23
N GLU A 464 26.05 9.97 0.45
CA GLU A 464 26.66 11.25 0.82
C GLU A 464 26.74 11.42 2.33
N SER A 465 25.66 11.07 3.02
CA SER A 465 25.58 11.15 4.48
C SER A 465 24.52 10.23 5.04
N VAL A 466 24.69 9.88 6.30
CA VAL A 466 23.72 9.12 7.09
C VAL A 466 23.43 9.91 8.35
N LYS A 467 22.16 10.26 8.55
CA LYS A 467 21.67 10.92 9.77
C LYS A 467 20.68 9.99 10.45
N SER A 468 20.59 10.07 11.76
CA SER A 468 19.51 9.40 12.50
C SER A 468 18.17 9.98 12.05
N PRO A 469 17.18 9.16 11.75
CA PRO A 469 15.86 9.65 11.42
C PRO A 469 15.23 10.35 12.62
N GLU A 470 14.43 11.37 12.32
CA GLU A 470 13.68 12.13 13.31
C GLU A 470 12.20 12.08 12.94
N TRP A 471 11.36 12.11 13.96
CA TRP A 471 9.91 11.98 13.83
C TRP A 471 9.20 13.07 14.63
N PHE A 472 7.97 13.37 14.26
CA PHE A 472 7.06 14.08 15.15
C PHE A 472 6.07 13.08 15.75
N GLY A 473 6.11 12.96 17.08
CA GLY A 473 5.08 12.32 17.89
C GLY A 473 3.97 13.34 18.15
N ILE A 474 2.72 12.98 17.84
CA ILE A 474 1.56 13.87 17.89
C ILE A 474 0.55 13.33 18.89
N ARG A 475 0.01 14.22 19.74
CA ARG A 475 -1.08 13.95 20.67
C ARG A 475 -2.27 14.84 20.35
N HIS A 476 -3.45 14.27 20.44
CA HIS A 476 -4.73 14.95 20.31
C HIS A 476 -5.47 14.92 21.64
N GLU A 477 -5.55 16.06 22.30
CA GLU A 477 -6.31 16.21 23.55
C GLU A 477 -7.66 16.85 23.24
N THR A 478 -8.75 16.21 23.68
CA THR A 478 -10.10 16.76 23.52
C THR A 478 -10.54 17.37 24.86
N ASP A 479 -10.84 18.65 24.87
CA ASP A 479 -11.35 19.34 26.05
C ASP A 479 -12.82 18.94 26.38
N SER A 480 -13.31 19.37 27.53
CA SER A 480 -14.68 19.09 27.98
C SER A 480 -15.77 19.71 27.09
N LYS A 481 -15.41 20.61 26.16
CA LYS A 481 -16.29 21.24 25.16
C LYS A 481 -16.20 20.58 23.79
N GLY A 482 -15.37 19.53 23.65
CA GLY A 482 -15.17 18.81 22.38
C GLY A 482 -14.16 19.47 21.43
N ASN A 483 -13.41 20.50 21.87
CA ASN A 483 -12.36 21.08 21.04
C ASN A 483 -11.11 20.19 21.11
N VAL A 484 -10.51 19.91 19.95
CA VAL A 484 -9.27 19.13 19.83
C VAL A 484 -8.09 20.08 19.83
N LYS A 485 -7.21 19.91 20.81
CA LYS A 485 -5.89 20.55 20.85
C LYS A 485 -4.85 19.56 20.37
N THR A 486 -4.10 19.91 19.35
CA THR A 486 -2.98 19.12 18.84
C THR A 486 -1.68 19.64 19.41
N SER A 487 -0.90 18.77 20.02
CA SER A 487 0.48 19.02 20.43
C SER A 487 1.42 18.06 19.72
N PHE A 488 2.65 18.46 19.47
CA PHE A 488 3.66 17.62 18.83
C PHE A 488 5.02 17.83 19.45
N VAL A 489 5.83 16.77 19.42
CA VAL A 489 7.20 16.76 19.95
C VAL A 489 8.09 16.07 18.94
N LYS A 490 9.28 16.62 18.71
CA LYS A 490 10.30 15.97 17.89
C LYS A 490 10.96 14.85 18.69
N VAL A 491 10.95 13.66 18.15
CA VAL A 491 11.49 12.45 18.77
C VAL A 491 12.55 11.82 17.87
N ALA A 492 13.66 11.39 18.46
CA ALA A 492 14.67 10.62 17.72
C ALA A 492 14.21 9.17 17.55
N ASP A 493 14.74 8.51 16.53
CA ASP A 493 14.47 7.10 16.22
C ASP A 493 15.18 6.16 17.23
N GLY A 494 14.79 6.21 18.48
CA GLY A 494 15.37 5.38 19.54
C GLY A 494 14.35 4.56 20.32
N GLY A 495 13.08 4.67 19.95
CA GLY A 495 11.95 4.16 20.74
C GLY A 495 11.34 2.83 20.30
N TYR A 496 11.90 2.11 19.33
CA TYR A 496 11.39 0.78 18.98
C TYR A 496 11.72 -0.24 20.07
N SER A 497 10.70 -0.89 20.60
CA SER A 497 10.87 -2.01 21.51
C SER A 497 11.63 -3.15 20.81
N THR A 498 12.61 -3.72 21.50
CA THR A 498 13.59 -4.71 20.98
C THR A 498 13.04 -6.12 20.79
N ASP A 499 11.73 -6.32 20.67
CA ASP A 499 11.12 -7.65 20.52
C ASP A 499 11.35 -8.24 19.11
N TYR A 500 12.61 -8.61 18.85
CA TYR A 500 13.03 -9.42 17.70
C TYR A 500 12.41 -10.83 17.69
N ASP A 501 11.87 -11.28 18.83
CA ASP A 501 11.20 -12.59 18.97
C ASP A 501 9.84 -12.69 18.26
N LYS A 502 9.29 -11.59 17.75
CA LYS A 502 8.00 -11.62 17.04
C LYS A 502 8.08 -12.24 15.65
N GLU A 503 9.18 -12.07 14.90
CA GLU A 503 9.30 -12.67 13.56
C GLU A 503 9.60 -14.17 13.60
N ALA A 504 10.44 -14.62 14.52
CA ALA A 504 10.60 -16.06 14.79
C ALA A 504 9.28 -16.65 15.30
N GLY A 505 8.49 -15.89 16.05
CA GLY A 505 7.12 -16.19 16.45
C GLY A 505 6.14 -16.24 15.27
N ILE A 506 6.27 -15.39 14.25
CA ILE A 506 5.42 -15.38 13.04
C ILE A 506 5.71 -16.61 12.18
N ALA A 507 6.97 -16.93 11.90
CA ALA A 507 7.33 -18.12 11.12
C ALA A 507 6.91 -19.42 11.82
N ARG A 508 7.04 -19.49 13.16
CA ARG A 508 6.58 -20.62 13.96
C ARG A 508 5.05 -20.72 13.98
N ARG A 509 4.34 -19.59 14.10
CA ARG A 509 2.86 -19.51 14.03
C ARG A 509 2.33 -19.88 12.65
N GLN A 510 3.00 -19.46 11.56
CA GLN A 510 2.66 -19.88 10.18
C GLN A 510 2.74 -21.39 10.02
N LYS A 511 3.78 -22.02 10.59
CA LYS A 511 3.96 -23.48 10.55
C LYS A 511 2.92 -24.23 11.39
N GLU A 512 2.49 -23.64 12.52
CA GLU A 512 1.41 -24.19 13.37
C GLU A 512 0.03 -24.01 12.75
N ALA A 513 -0.24 -22.87 12.07
CA ALA A 513 -1.46 -22.64 11.32
C ALA A 513 -1.63 -23.65 10.19
N MET A 514 -0.57 -23.91 9.45
CA MET A 514 -0.55 -24.96 8.40
C MET A 514 -0.88 -26.32 8.96
N LYS A 515 -0.36 -26.67 10.16
CA LYS A 515 -0.69 -27.93 10.85
C LYS A 515 -2.15 -27.98 11.31
N LYS A 516 -2.70 -26.88 11.83
CA LYS A 516 -4.11 -26.79 12.24
C LYS A 516 -5.06 -26.91 11.05
N ILE A 517 -4.78 -26.25 9.94
CA ILE A 517 -5.58 -26.34 8.71
C ILE A 517 -5.55 -27.77 8.15
N ALA A 518 -4.39 -28.45 8.18
CA ALA A 518 -4.29 -29.86 7.82
C ALA A 518 -5.11 -30.74 8.79
N GLY A 519 -5.09 -30.44 10.09
CA GLY A 519 -5.91 -31.12 11.11
C GLY A 519 -7.40 -30.94 10.91
N TYR A 520 -7.84 -29.74 10.48
CA TYR A 520 -9.24 -29.45 10.13
C TYR A 520 -9.74 -30.26 8.92
N ARG A 521 -8.90 -30.40 7.88
CA ARG A 521 -9.20 -31.28 6.74
C ARG A 521 -9.42 -32.72 7.17
N PHE A 522 -8.61 -33.20 8.11
CA PHE A 522 -8.72 -34.55 8.66
C PHE A 522 -9.99 -34.73 9.49
N ALA A 523 -10.33 -33.78 10.34
CA ALA A 523 -11.53 -33.82 11.18
C ALA A 523 -12.82 -33.68 10.36
N ALA A 524 -12.86 -32.79 9.37
CA ALA A 524 -13.99 -32.61 8.47
C ALA A 524 -14.18 -33.83 7.54
N ALA A 525 -13.09 -34.46 7.09
CA ALA A 525 -13.14 -35.68 6.29
C ALA A 525 -13.62 -36.87 7.11
N ARG A 526 -13.27 -37.00 8.40
CA ARG A 526 -13.78 -38.00 9.34
C ARG A 526 -15.29 -37.81 9.61
N LYS A 527 -15.74 -36.57 9.86
CA LYS A 527 -17.17 -36.26 10.07
C LYS A 527 -18.03 -36.54 8.82
N ARG A 528 -17.48 -36.50 7.62
CA ARG A 528 -18.19 -36.77 6.35
C ARG A 528 -18.15 -38.22 5.88
N GLY A 529 -17.62 -39.17 6.68
CA GLY A 529 -17.57 -40.59 6.33
C GLY A 529 -16.66 -40.95 5.15
N PHE A 530 -15.78 -40.04 4.71
CA PHE A 530 -14.91 -40.24 3.54
C PHE A 530 -13.59 -40.96 3.82
N ILE A 531 -13.30 -41.28 5.09
CA ILE A 531 -12.14 -42.08 5.47
C ILE A 531 -12.65 -43.27 6.26
N ALA A 532 -12.79 -44.42 5.59
CA ALA A 532 -12.98 -45.71 6.27
C ALA A 532 -11.71 -45.98 7.11
N GLU A 533 -11.90 -46.30 8.38
CA GLU A 533 -10.85 -46.86 9.22
C GLU A 533 -10.28 -48.10 8.53
N ARG A 534 -9.04 -48.06 8.05
CA ARG A 534 -8.28 -49.29 7.86
C ARG A 534 -8.02 -49.85 9.25
N ARG A 535 -8.94 -50.69 9.73
CA ARG A 535 -8.63 -51.60 10.81
C ARG A 535 -7.60 -52.57 10.28
N GLY A 536 -6.42 -52.53 10.88
CA GLY A 536 -5.42 -53.56 10.70
C GLY A 536 -6.03 -54.89 11.08
N GLY A 537 -6.13 -55.76 10.11
CA GLY A 537 -6.35 -57.18 10.34
C GLY A 537 -5.01 -57.85 10.45
N ASP A 538 -4.54 -58.04 11.66
CA ASP A 538 -3.61 -59.14 11.97
C ASP A 538 -4.33 -60.46 11.74
N GLY A 539 -3.65 -61.38 11.11
CA GLY A 539 -4.11 -62.72 11.22
C GLY A 539 -3.73 -63.69 10.10
N ARG A 540 -2.55 -64.32 10.27
CA ARG A 540 -2.10 -65.63 9.76
C ARG A 540 -1.68 -65.74 8.29
#